data_d6f726656e8df2cd8280ce0a00792f87
#
_entry.id   d6f726656e8df2cd8280ce0a00792f87
#
_cell.length_a   1.000
_cell.length_b   1.000
_cell.length_c   1.000
_cell.angle_alpha   90.00
_cell.angle_beta   90.00
_cell.angle_gamma   90.00
#
_symmetry.space_group_name_H-M   'P 1'
#
loop_
_entity.id
_entity.type
_entity.pdbx_description
1 polymer ?
#
loop_
_entity_poly.entity_id
_entity_poly.type
_entity_poly.pdbx_seq_one_letter_code
_entity_poly.pdbx_strand_id
1 'polypeptide(L)'
;MRVVYNLCTMLGSLIGAATAAALSAAGYQSMAPTGQWFGRTFIAAERRSKQLALTFDDGPNDPHTLRLLEVLAKHNVRATFFLIGRYVHVRPDIVRELATGGHVIGNHTFTHPNLIFKSAPQTRAQLQDCERALTDAAGEHSRLFRPPFGGRRPQSLRIARSLELEPVMWSVTGWDWEAPPAEYIERKVANQVHGGDVILLHDGGHIQMGADRSQTVIATDRLIARYKGEGYEFATVPEMMRKAAISGQPSAVS
;
A
#
# COMPACT_ATOMS: atom_id res chain seq x y z
N MET A 1 3.61 7.07 -57.25
CA MET A 1 4.07 5.93 -56.43
C MET A 1 4.84 6.37 -55.16
N ARG A 2 5.87 7.22 -55.25
CA ARG A 2 6.67 7.68 -54.09
C ARG A 2 5.85 8.41 -53.01
N VAL A 3 4.88 9.23 -53.38
CA VAL A 3 4.04 10.00 -52.42
C VAL A 3 3.15 9.07 -51.58
N VAL A 4 2.55 8.03 -52.19
CA VAL A 4 1.71 7.06 -51.50
C VAL A 4 2.56 6.19 -50.56
N TYR A 5 3.76 5.80 -51.00
CA TYR A 5 4.70 5.04 -50.14
C TYR A 5 5.13 5.85 -48.91
N ASN A 6 5.49 7.12 -49.07
CA ASN A 6 5.85 8.01 -47.94
C ASN A 6 4.66 8.20 -47.00
N LEU A 7 3.44 8.34 -47.50
CA LEU A 7 2.24 8.51 -46.66
C LEU A 7 1.96 7.24 -45.85
N CYS A 8 2.09 6.06 -46.44
CA CYS A 8 1.91 4.77 -45.74
C CYS A 8 2.99 4.55 -44.66
N THR A 9 4.25 4.89 -44.93
CA THR A 9 5.32 4.78 -43.93
C THR A 9 5.15 5.78 -42.77
N MET A 10 4.77 7.02 -43.06
CA MET A 10 4.45 8.02 -42.02
C MET A 10 3.26 7.59 -41.15
N LEU A 11 2.19 7.09 -41.77
CA LEU A 11 1.01 6.59 -41.03
C LEU A 11 1.38 5.37 -40.16
N GLY A 12 2.15 4.42 -40.68
CA GLY A 12 2.64 3.28 -39.92
C GLY A 12 3.49 3.69 -38.71
N SER A 13 4.37 4.67 -38.91
CA SER A 13 5.20 5.22 -37.80
C SER A 13 4.37 5.91 -36.74
N LEU A 14 3.34 6.69 -37.13
CA LEU A 14 2.43 7.36 -36.21
C LEU A 14 1.60 6.36 -35.40
N ILE A 15 1.07 5.31 -36.06
CA ILE A 15 0.31 4.24 -35.37
C ILE A 15 1.24 3.51 -34.39
N GLY A 16 2.46 3.19 -34.80
CA GLY A 16 3.44 2.55 -33.93
C GLY A 16 3.76 3.37 -32.69
N ALA A 17 4.02 4.69 -32.88
CA ALA A 17 4.30 5.61 -31.78
C ALA A 17 3.10 5.75 -30.83
N ALA A 18 1.88 5.90 -31.36
CA ALA A 18 0.67 5.98 -30.57
C ALA A 18 0.43 4.70 -29.75
N THR A 19 0.64 3.54 -30.36
CA THR A 19 0.52 2.24 -29.67
C THR A 19 1.55 2.11 -28.54
N ALA A 20 2.79 2.47 -28.78
CA ALA A 20 3.85 2.45 -27.76
C ALA A 20 3.54 3.39 -26.59
N ALA A 21 3.05 4.60 -26.88
CA ALA A 21 2.63 5.56 -25.86
C ALA A 21 1.46 5.03 -25.02
N ALA A 22 0.45 4.42 -25.66
CA ALA A 22 -0.69 3.83 -24.96
C ALA A 22 -0.28 2.66 -24.05
N LEU A 23 0.61 1.77 -24.51
CA LEU A 23 1.14 0.66 -23.71
C LEU A 23 1.97 1.19 -22.52
N SER A 24 2.80 2.20 -22.73
CA SER A 24 3.60 2.82 -21.67
C SER A 24 2.69 3.49 -20.63
N ALA A 25 1.65 4.20 -21.06
CA ALA A 25 0.67 4.81 -20.15
C ALA A 25 -0.10 3.74 -19.35
N ALA A 26 -0.54 2.66 -20.00
CA ALA A 26 -1.20 1.55 -19.32
C ALA A 26 -0.26 0.86 -18.31
N GLY A 27 0.99 0.64 -18.66
CA GLY A 27 2.02 0.11 -17.78
C GLY A 27 2.23 1.00 -16.54
N TYR A 28 2.38 2.29 -16.75
CA TYR A 28 2.47 3.28 -15.66
C TYR A 28 1.24 3.19 -14.75
N GLN A 29 0.02 3.24 -15.31
CA GLN A 29 -1.23 3.18 -14.54
C GLN A 29 -1.40 1.87 -13.77
N SER A 30 -0.76 0.79 -14.25
CA SER A 30 -0.79 -0.51 -13.56
C SER A 30 0.09 -0.55 -12.31
N MET A 31 1.14 0.27 -12.24
CA MET A 31 2.16 0.20 -11.18
C MET A 31 2.24 1.46 -10.32
N ALA A 32 2.00 2.64 -10.91
CA ALA A 32 2.11 3.90 -10.18
C ALA A 32 1.06 4.01 -9.07
N PRO A 33 1.44 4.29 -7.81
CA PRO A 33 0.49 4.40 -6.69
C PRO A 33 -0.65 5.38 -6.97
N THR A 34 -0.37 6.46 -7.69
CA THR A 34 -1.33 7.51 -8.04
C THR A 34 -2.20 7.20 -9.26
N GLY A 35 -1.94 6.09 -9.98
CA GLY A 35 -2.73 5.69 -11.15
C GLY A 35 -4.17 5.36 -10.78
N GLN A 36 -5.16 5.98 -11.47
CA GLN A 36 -6.60 5.81 -11.18
C GLN A 36 -7.41 5.34 -12.42
N TRP A 37 -6.78 5.13 -13.58
CA TRP A 37 -7.48 4.74 -14.81
C TRP A 37 -8.22 3.41 -14.69
N PHE A 38 -7.68 2.48 -13.92
CA PHE A 38 -8.23 1.13 -13.78
C PHE A 38 -9.30 1.01 -12.68
N GLY A 39 -9.55 2.09 -11.97
CA GLY A 39 -10.49 2.19 -10.89
C GLY A 39 -9.90 2.97 -9.71
N ARG A 40 -10.77 3.61 -8.95
CA ARG A 40 -10.36 4.42 -7.79
C ARG A 40 -9.71 3.54 -6.74
N THR A 41 -8.66 4.07 -6.12
CA THR A 41 -8.01 3.51 -4.93
C THR A 41 -7.83 4.64 -3.92
N PHE A 42 -7.86 4.34 -2.63
CA PHE A 42 -7.54 5.34 -1.64
C PHE A 42 -6.02 5.55 -1.58
N ILE A 43 -5.56 6.79 -1.73
CA ILE A 43 -4.12 7.13 -1.81
C ILE A 43 -3.75 8.09 -0.69
N ALA A 44 -4.60 9.06 -0.43
CA ALA A 44 -4.43 10.13 0.54
C ALA A 44 -5.78 10.74 0.89
N ALA A 45 -5.86 11.42 2.03
CA ALA A 45 -6.96 12.30 2.39
C ALA A 45 -6.72 13.70 1.80
N GLU A 46 -7.37 14.71 2.37
CA GLU A 46 -7.24 16.10 1.95
C GLU A 46 -5.78 16.58 2.10
N ARG A 47 -5.21 17.09 1.01
CA ARG A 47 -3.90 17.76 1.05
C ARG A 47 -3.94 18.93 2.02
N ARG A 48 -2.88 19.11 2.80
CA ARG A 48 -2.72 20.10 3.85
C ARG A 48 -3.49 19.81 5.14
N SER A 49 -4.22 18.70 5.24
CA SER A 49 -4.69 18.26 6.56
C SER A 49 -3.50 17.92 7.44
N LYS A 50 -3.61 18.18 8.73
CA LYS A 50 -2.58 17.79 9.70
C LYS A 50 -2.72 16.33 10.13
N GLN A 51 -3.02 15.43 9.15
CA GLN A 51 -3.16 14.00 9.40
C GLN A 51 -2.19 13.19 8.54
N LEU A 52 -1.65 12.12 9.10
CA LEU A 52 -0.80 11.14 8.44
C LEU A 52 -1.26 9.73 8.81
N ALA A 53 -1.21 8.79 7.87
CA ALA A 53 -1.39 7.38 8.16
C ALA A 53 -0.07 6.64 7.95
N LEU A 54 0.43 5.98 9.01
CA LEU A 54 1.50 5.01 8.88
C LEU A 54 0.92 3.68 8.42
N THR A 55 1.50 3.12 7.38
CA THR A 55 1.13 1.79 6.86
C THR A 55 2.36 0.93 6.67
N PHE A 56 2.24 -0.35 7.04
CA PHE A 56 3.32 -1.33 6.96
C PHE A 56 2.87 -2.52 6.13
N ASP A 57 3.71 -2.95 5.19
CA ASP A 57 3.46 -4.08 4.29
C ASP A 57 4.38 -5.26 4.62
N ASP A 58 4.00 -6.47 4.15
CA ASP A 58 4.78 -7.71 4.16
C ASP A 58 4.89 -8.43 5.51
N GLY A 59 4.25 -7.93 6.57
CA GLY A 59 4.21 -8.64 7.86
C GLY A 59 3.23 -9.85 7.88
N PRO A 60 3.06 -10.52 9.06
CA PRO A 60 3.79 -10.30 10.29
C PRO A 60 5.24 -10.81 10.21
N ASN A 61 6.15 -10.18 10.92
CA ASN A 61 7.58 -10.49 10.88
C ASN A 61 8.24 -10.34 12.27
N ASP A 62 8.69 -11.45 12.84
CA ASP A 62 9.41 -11.47 14.11
C ASP A 62 10.90 -11.16 13.90
N PRO A 63 11.56 -10.27 14.69
CA PRO A 63 10.98 -9.54 15.83
C PRO A 63 10.46 -8.14 15.46
N HIS A 64 10.46 -7.75 14.17
CA HIS A 64 10.34 -6.35 13.78
C HIS A 64 8.92 -5.82 13.90
N THR A 65 7.88 -6.63 13.60
CA THR A 65 6.49 -6.22 13.83
C THR A 65 6.24 -5.98 15.32
N LEU A 66 6.76 -6.83 16.22
CA LEU A 66 6.64 -6.65 17.67
C LEU A 66 7.33 -5.38 18.16
N ARG A 67 8.54 -5.10 17.67
CA ARG A 67 9.26 -3.85 17.98
C ARG A 67 8.53 -2.60 17.46
N LEU A 68 7.88 -2.70 16.30
CA LEU A 68 7.01 -1.61 15.81
C LEU A 68 5.82 -1.39 16.73
N LEU A 69 5.19 -2.45 17.25
CA LEU A 69 4.12 -2.33 18.25
C LEU A 69 4.59 -1.57 19.50
N GLU A 70 5.80 -1.87 20.01
CA GLU A 70 6.38 -1.14 21.15
C GLU A 70 6.58 0.36 20.83
N VAL A 71 7.09 0.68 19.63
CA VAL A 71 7.26 2.08 19.19
C VAL A 71 5.91 2.78 19.05
N LEU A 72 4.93 2.15 18.42
CA LEU A 72 3.60 2.71 18.23
C LEU A 72 2.90 2.94 19.58
N ALA A 73 3.00 1.98 20.51
CA ALA A 73 2.47 2.10 21.87
C ALA A 73 3.15 3.24 22.65
N LYS A 74 4.48 3.35 22.62
CA LYS A 74 5.27 4.44 23.23
C LYS A 74 4.72 5.81 22.84
N HIS A 75 4.34 5.96 21.59
CA HIS A 75 3.81 7.21 21.05
C HIS A 75 2.28 7.34 21.11
N ASN A 76 1.55 6.32 21.57
CA ASN A 76 0.10 6.26 21.49
C ASN A 76 -0.39 6.54 20.06
N VAL A 77 0.13 5.78 19.08
CA VAL A 77 -0.21 5.87 17.66
C VAL A 77 -0.73 4.52 17.18
N ARG A 78 -1.83 4.54 16.43
CA ARG A 78 -2.34 3.38 15.70
C ARG A 78 -1.94 3.45 14.24
N ALA A 79 -1.68 2.30 13.63
CA ALA A 79 -1.25 2.17 12.25
C ALA A 79 -2.11 1.15 11.50
N THR A 80 -1.88 1.00 10.19
CA THR A 80 -2.52 -0.01 9.36
C THR A 80 -1.45 -0.96 8.81
N PHE A 81 -1.66 -2.26 8.95
CA PHE A 81 -0.73 -3.31 8.52
C PHE A 81 -1.37 -4.15 7.41
N PHE A 82 -0.73 -4.25 6.25
CA PHE A 82 -1.15 -5.11 5.16
C PHE A 82 -0.35 -6.40 5.19
N LEU A 83 -0.98 -7.48 5.65
CA LEU A 83 -0.30 -8.71 6.01
C LEU A 83 -0.38 -9.78 4.91
N ILE A 84 0.71 -10.53 4.73
CA ILE A 84 0.79 -11.67 3.82
C ILE A 84 0.19 -12.90 4.49
N GLY A 85 -0.86 -13.46 3.92
CA GLY A 85 -1.64 -14.55 4.54
C GLY A 85 -0.82 -15.76 4.93
N ARG A 86 0.18 -16.18 4.14
CA ARG A 86 1.07 -17.29 4.50
C ARG A 86 1.88 -17.03 5.77
N TYR A 87 2.23 -15.77 6.07
CA TYR A 87 2.94 -15.42 7.30
C TYR A 87 2.00 -15.30 8.49
N VAL A 88 0.76 -14.88 8.24
CA VAL A 88 -0.32 -14.92 9.24
C VAL A 88 -0.53 -16.34 9.77
N HIS A 89 -0.54 -17.34 8.89
CA HIS A 89 -0.61 -18.75 9.31
C HIS A 89 0.53 -19.19 10.24
N VAL A 90 1.73 -18.65 10.01
CA VAL A 90 2.92 -19.00 10.81
C VAL A 90 2.94 -18.26 12.15
N ARG A 91 2.50 -16.99 12.17
CA ARG A 91 2.53 -16.14 13.37
C ARG A 91 1.17 -15.47 13.64
N PRO A 92 0.11 -16.26 13.88
CA PRO A 92 -1.22 -15.71 14.22
C PRO A 92 -1.21 -15.00 15.59
N ASP A 93 -0.26 -15.29 16.45
CA ASP A 93 -0.03 -14.59 17.72
C ASP A 93 0.27 -13.11 17.51
N ILE A 94 1.17 -12.76 16.60
CA ILE A 94 1.51 -11.36 16.28
C ILE A 94 0.27 -10.63 15.71
N VAL A 95 -0.52 -11.30 14.88
CA VAL A 95 -1.75 -10.72 14.32
C VAL A 95 -2.77 -10.38 15.42
N ARG A 96 -2.91 -11.25 16.44
CA ARG A 96 -3.74 -10.97 17.62
C ARG A 96 -3.22 -9.77 18.42
N GLU A 97 -1.90 -9.64 18.58
CA GLU A 97 -1.32 -8.47 19.25
C GLU A 97 -1.58 -7.18 18.48
N LEU A 98 -1.45 -7.20 17.14
CA LEU A 98 -1.84 -6.06 16.28
C LEU A 98 -3.31 -5.66 16.50
N ALA A 99 -4.23 -6.63 16.46
CA ALA A 99 -5.66 -6.39 16.67
C ALA A 99 -5.96 -5.86 18.08
N THR A 100 -5.38 -6.46 19.11
CA THR A 100 -5.53 -6.04 20.51
C THR A 100 -4.99 -4.64 20.76
N GLY A 101 -3.90 -4.25 20.07
CA GLY A 101 -3.34 -2.90 20.09
C GLY A 101 -4.19 -1.87 19.35
N GLY A 102 -5.32 -2.28 18.74
CA GLY A 102 -6.24 -1.40 18.00
C GLY A 102 -5.68 -0.96 16.64
N HIS A 103 -4.67 -1.66 16.12
CA HIS A 103 -4.19 -1.45 14.78
C HIS A 103 -5.15 -2.05 13.75
N VAL A 104 -5.17 -1.48 12.55
CA VAL A 104 -6.00 -1.98 11.46
C VAL A 104 -5.21 -3.01 10.65
N ILE A 105 -5.84 -4.12 10.33
CA ILE A 105 -5.26 -5.19 9.55
C ILE A 105 -5.89 -5.18 8.16
N GLY A 106 -5.05 -5.21 7.12
CA GLY A 106 -5.43 -5.26 5.71
C GLY A 106 -4.88 -6.51 5.02
N ASN A 107 -5.53 -6.87 3.92
CA ASN A 107 -5.18 -8.01 3.07
C ASN A 107 -4.04 -7.62 2.11
N HIS A 108 -2.91 -8.37 2.14
CA HIS A 108 -1.79 -8.20 1.21
C HIS A 108 -1.57 -9.43 0.32
N THR A 109 -2.66 -10.15 0.01
CA THR A 109 -2.66 -11.45 -0.68
C THR A 109 -2.05 -12.59 0.14
N PHE A 110 -2.27 -13.83 -0.30
CA PHE A 110 -1.79 -14.98 0.47
C PHE A 110 -0.29 -15.24 0.31
N THR A 111 0.25 -15.11 -0.93
CA THR A 111 1.68 -15.41 -1.22
C THR A 111 2.43 -14.24 -1.85
N HIS A 112 1.87 -13.04 -1.87
CA HIS A 112 2.46 -11.82 -2.42
C HIS A 112 2.82 -11.90 -3.93
N PRO A 113 1.95 -12.40 -4.82
CA PRO A 113 2.24 -12.39 -6.25
C PRO A 113 1.94 -11.03 -6.87
N ASN A 114 2.67 -10.65 -7.91
CA ASN A 114 2.26 -9.51 -8.72
C ASN A 114 0.96 -9.86 -9.48
N LEU A 115 -0.14 -9.19 -9.11
CA LEU A 115 -1.48 -9.46 -9.62
C LEU A 115 -1.68 -9.08 -11.10
N ILE A 116 -0.77 -8.30 -11.68
CA ILE A 116 -0.77 -7.98 -13.11
C ILE A 116 -0.69 -9.28 -13.94
N PHE A 117 0.04 -10.27 -13.45
CA PHE A 117 0.27 -11.54 -14.16
C PHE A 117 -0.64 -12.69 -13.71
N LYS A 118 -1.65 -12.41 -12.85
CA LYS A 118 -2.56 -13.45 -12.34
C LYS A 118 -3.90 -13.42 -13.08
N SER A 119 -4.46 -14.60 -13.32
CA SER A 119 -5.84 -14.73 -13.83
C SER A 119 -6.87 -14.33 -12.78
N ALA A 120 -8.14 -14.17 -13.17
CA ALA A 120 -9.22 -13.84 -12.23
C ALA A 120 -9.39 -14.89 -11.13
N PRO A 121 -9.45 -16.19 -11.42
CA PRO A 121 -9.53 -17.22 -10.38
C PRO A 121 -8.33 -17.20 -9.43
N GLN A 122 -7.10 -17.04 -9.96
CA GLN A 122 -5.88 -16.93 -9.13
C GLN A 122 -5.90 -15.70 -8.24
N THR A 123 -6.30 -14.53 -8.76
CA THR A 123 -6.42 -13.30 -7.96
C THR A 123 -7.46 -13.50 -6.86
N ARG A 124 -8.63 -14.05 -7.17
CA ARG A 124 -9.66 -14.31 -6.16
C ARG A 124 -9.17 -15.25 -5.08
N ALA A 125 -8.54 -16.36 -5.44
CA ALA A 125 -7.97 -17.31 -4.49
C ALA A 125 -6.97 -16.64 -3.55
N GLN A 126 -6.04 -15.83 -4.08
CA GLN A 126 -5.06 -15.10 -3.29
C GLN A 126 -5.68 -14.19 -2.24
N LEU A 127 -6.76 -13.48 -2.60
CA LEU A 127 -7.45 -12.59 -1.66
C LEU A 127 -8.28 -13.38 -0.63
N GLN A 128 -9.01 -14.41 -1.06
CA GLN A 128 -9.85 -15.21 -0.17
C GLN A 128 -9.03 -16.05 0.81
N ASP A 129 -7.89 -16.63 0.36
CA ASP A 129 -7.02 -17.41 1.23
C ASP A 129 -6.36 -16.52 2.30
N CYS A 130 -5.94 -15.31 1.92
CA CYS A 130 -5.43 -14.33 2.86
C CYS A 130 -6.53 -13.92 3.85
N GLU A 131 -7.74 -13.63 3.37
CA GLU A 131 -8.86 -13.21 4.20
C GLU A 131 -9.24 -14.28 5.24
N ARG A 132 -9.24 -15.56 4.85
CA ARG A 132 -9.44 -16.68 5.81
C ARG A 132 -8.36 -16.65 6.90
N ALA A 133 -7.10 -16.54 6.51
CA ALA A 133 -6.00 -16.51 7.46
C ALA A 133 -6.11 -15.34 8.46
N LEU A 134 -6.48 -14.15 7.96
CA LEU A 134 -6.67 -12.95 8.80
C LEU A 134 -7.87 -13.13 9.75
N THR A 135 -8.98 -13.64 9.26
CA THR A 135 -10.19 -13.89 10.08
C THR A 135 -9.92 -14.94 11.17
N ASP A 136 -9.23 -16.02 10.82
CA ASP A 136 -8.87 -17.07 11.78
C ASP A 136 -7.92 -16.56 12.88
N ALA A 137 -7.05 -15.62 12.54
CA ALA A 137 -6.09 -15.06 13.50
C ALA A 137 -6.65 -13.90 14.33
N ALA A 138 -7.37 -12.95 13.72
CA ALA A 138 -7.86 -11.72 14.35
C ALA A 138 -9.32 -11.77 14.81
N GLY A 139 -10.11 -12.73 14.35
CA GLY A 139 -11.51 -12.87 14.67
C GLY A 139 -12.48 -11.96 13.90
N GLU A 140 -11.97 -11.16 12.96
CA GLU A 140 -12.78 -10.23 12.17
C GLU A 140 -12.27 -10.15 10.71
N HIS A 141 -13.16 -9.76 9.80
CA HIS A 141 -12.83 -9.58 8.38
C HIS A 141 -12.09 -8.27 8.15
N SER A 142 -11.04 -8.33 7.32
CA SER A 142 -10.41 -7.13 6.78
C SER A 142 -11.40 -6.38 5.85
N ARG A 143 -11.26 -5.07 5.80
CA ARG A 143 -12.00 -4.21 4.85
C ARG A 143 -11.08 -3.53 3.86
N LEU A 144 -9.78 -3.75 3.99
CA LEU A 144 -8.75 -3.10 3.19
C LEU A 144 -7.91 -4.12 2.45
N PHE A 145 -7.47 -3.73 1.27
CA PHE A 145 -6.57 -4.52 0.44
C PHE A 145 -5.49 -3.60 -0.14
N ARG A 146 -4.23 -4.06 -0.12
CA ARG A 146 -3.17 -3.42 -0.88
C ARG A 146 -2.57 -4.43 -1.86
N PRO A 147 -2.53 -4.09 -3.18
CA PRO A 147 -1.93 -4.99 -4.16
C PRO A 147 -0.41 -5.05 -3.99
N PRO A 148 0.19 -6.25 -3.99
CA PRO A 148 1.63 -6.43 -4.00
C PRO A 148 2.32 -5.59 -5.08
N PHE A 149 3.44 -4.94 -4.73
CA PHE A 149 4.20 -4.03 -5.61
C PHE A 149 3.38 -2.84 -6.15
N GLY A 150 2.17 -2.59 -5.63
CA GLY A 150 1.22 -1.67 -6.24
C GLY A 150 0.59 -2.19 -7.54
N GLY A 151 0.94 -3.40 -7.95
CA GLY A 151 0.57 -4.00 -9.24
C GLY A 151 -0.92 -4.35 -9.35
N ARG A 152 -1.65 -3.64 -10.22
CA ARG A 152 -3.10 -3.79 -10.36
C ARG A 152 -3.59 -3.67 -11.80
N ARG A 153 -4.74 -4.29 -12.05
CA ARG A 153 -5.51 -4.22 -13.29
C ARG A 153 -6.99 -3.97 -12.96
N PRO A 154 -7.82 -3.54 -13.93
CA PRO A 154 -9.27 -3.39 -13.72
C PRO A 154 -9.90 -4.62 -13.09
N GLN A 155 -9.45 -5.80 -13.50
CA GLN A 155 -9.95 -7.09 -13.02
C GLN A 155 -9.62 -7.31 -11.53
N SER A 156 -8.37 -7.07 -11.10
CA SER A 156 -7.97 -7.27 -9.71
C SER A 156 -8.72 -6.33 -8.75
N LEU A 157 -8.95 -5.07 -9.15
CA LEU A 157 -9.72 -4.12 -8.36
C LEU A 157 -11.20 -4.50 -8.26
N ARG A 158 -11.81 -4.99 -9.36
CA ARG A 158 -13.20 -5.48 -9.34
C ARG A 158 -13.36 -6.71 -8.44
N ILE A 159 -12.39 -7.63 -8.46
CA ILE A 159 -12.41 -8.82 -7.60
C ILE A 159 -12.28 -8.40 -6.14
N ALA A 160 -11.35 -7.51 -5.78
CA ALA A 160 -11.20 -7.02 -4.42
C ALA A 160 -12.53 -6.44 -3.91
N ARG A 161 -13.17 -5.54 -4.67
CA ARG A 161 -14.46 -4.95 -4.27
C ARG A 161 -15.59 -5.97 -4.17
N SER A 162 -15.61 -7.00 -5.04
CA SER A 162 -16.61 -8.08 -4.93
C SER A 162 -16.45 -8.93 -3.66
N LEU A 163 -15.31 -8.79 -2.97
CA LEU A 163 -15.00 -9.38 -1.67
C LEU A 163 -15.05 -8.34 -0.54
N GLU A 164 -15.69 -7.18 -0.78
CA GLU A 164 -15.80 -6.06 0.16
C GLU A 164 -14.46 -5.48 0.64
N LEU A 165 -13.41 -5.67 -0.14
CA LEU A 165 -12.07 -5.15 0.13
C LEU A 165 -11.85 -3.84 -0.62
N GLU A 166 -11.64 -2.73 0.08
CA GLU A 166 -11.31 -1.44 -0.52
C GLU A 166 -9.82 -1.33 -0.83
N PRO A 167 -9.45 -1.07 -2.10
CA PRO A 167 -8.05 -0.94 -2.48
C PRO A 167 -7.41 0.34 -1.94
N VAL A 168 -6.29 0.18 -1.24
CA VAL A 168 -5.49 1.26 -0.64
C VAL A 168 -4.10 1.27 -1.25
N MET A 169 -3.66 2.44 -1.68
CA MET A 169 -2.31 2.72 -2.14
C MET A 169 -1.59 3.63 -1.14
N TRP A 170 -0.65 4.43 -1.60
CA TRP A 170 0.11 5.38 -0.80
C TRP A 170 0.45 6.64 -1.59
N SER A 171 0.72 7.73 -0.90
CA SER A 171 1.20 8.99 -1.48
C SER A 171 2.66 9.25 -1.16
N VAL A 172 3.19 8.63 -0.08
CA VAL A 172 4.55 8.79 0.41
C VAL A 172 5.18 7.42 0.61
N THR A 173 6.47 7.25 0.26
CA THR A 173 7.21 6.02 0.52
C THR A 173 8.59 6.29 1.11
N GLY A 174 8.98 5.46 2.11
CA GLY A 174 10.27 5.52 2.77
C GLY A 174 11.41 4.85 1.98
N TRP A 175 11.11 4.02 0.96
CA TRP A 175 12.09 3.21 0.22
C TRP A 175 12.89 2.29 1.15
N ASP A 176 12.22 1.73 2.16
CA ASP A 176 12.81 0.97 3.26
C ASP A 176 12.99 -0.54 2.98
N TRP A 177 12.46 -1.04 1.86
CA TRP A 177 12.56 -2.46 1.50
C TRP A 177 13.98 -2.95 1.21
N GLU A 178 14.90 -2.05 0.84
CA GLU A 178 16.33 -2.32 0.69
C GLU A 178 17.11 -2.23 2.02
N ALA A 179 16.40 -2.06 3.15
CA ALA A 179 16.97 -1.87 4.50
C ALA A 179 18.07 -0.78 4.58
N PRO A 180 17.87 0.41 3.98
CA PRO A 180 18.84 1.50 4.08
C PRO A 180 18.87 2.06 5.50
N PRO A 181 19.90 2.88 5.88
CA PRO A 181 19.92 3.52 7.18
C PRO A 181 18.66 4.34 7.47
N ALA A 182 18.25 4.41 8.74
CA ALA A 182 17.04 5.10 9.18
C ALA A 182 16.96 6.55 8.70
N GLU A 183 18.08 7.26 8.72
CA GLU A 183 18.20 8.66 8.25
C GLU A 183 17.84 8.82 6.77
N TYR A 184 18.09 7.78 5.95
CA TYR A 184 17.68 7.79 4.55
C TYR A 184 16.16 7.67 4.43
N ILE A 185 15.55 6.75 5.19
CA ILE A 185 14.10 6.54 5.22
C ILE A 185 13.40 7.83 5.67
N GLU A 186 13.84 8.42 6.78
CA GLU A 186 13.33 9.68 7.31
C GLU A 186 13.38 10.81 6.27
N ARG A 187 14.54 10.99 5.62
CA ARG A 187 14.71 12.02 4.58
C ARG A 187 13.80 11.78 3.39
N LYS A 188 13.64 10.52 2.96
CA LYS A 188 12.72 10.17 1.86
C LYS A 188 11.28 10.51 2.18
N VAL A 189 10.82 10.16 3.36
CA VAL A 189 9.47 10.51 3.83
C VAL A 189 9.32 12.03 3.93
N ALA A 190 10.27 12.71 4.58
CA ALA A 190 10.22 14.15 4.82
C ALA A 190 10.13 14.99 3.54
N ASN A 191 10.77 14.53 2.46
CA ASN A 191 10.75 15.22 1.17
C ASN A 191 9.42 15.08 0.39
N GLN A 192 8.51 14.22 0.87
CA GLN A 192 7.26 13.90 0.17
C GLN A 192 6.01 14.29 0.97
N VAL A 193 6.10 14.41 2.30
CA VAL A 193 4.95 14.71 3.17
C VAL A 193 4.44 16.12 2.94
N HIS A 194 3.13 16.22 2.67
CA HIS A 194 2.39 17.47 2.50
C HIS A 194 1.16 17.57 3.40
N GLY A 195 0.80 16.48 4.08
CA GLY A 195 -0.41 16.32 4.89
C GLY A 195 -1.52 15.57 4.17
N GLY A 196 -2.31 14.83 4.94
CA GLY A 196 -3.29 13.88 4.43
C GLY A 196 -2.69 12.61 3.83
N ASP A 197 -1.40 12.38 4.04
CA ASP A 197 -0.65 11.34 3.35
C ASP A 197 -0.81 9.96 3.98
N VAL A 198 -0.83 8.94 3.11
CA VAL A 198 -0.63 7.55 3.46
C VAL A 198 0.84 7.21 3.19
N ILE A 199 1.57 6.88 4.25
CA ILE A 199 3.00 6.58 4.22
C ILE A 199 3.20 5.07 4.14
N LEU A 200 3.87 4.60 3.08
CA LEU A 200 4.27 3.21 2.91
C LEU A 200 5.64 2.97 3.54
N LEU A 201 5.67 2.01 4.46
CA LEU A 201 6.84 1.37 5.02
C LEU A 201 6.61 -0.15 5.03
N HIS A 202 7.61 -0.93 5.48
CA HIS A 202 7.53 -2.39 5.54
C HIS A 202 7.95 -2.90 6.92
N ASP A 203 7.13 -3.77 7.50
CA ASP A 203 7.49 -4.51 8.73
C ASP A 203 8.05 -5.91 8.43
N GLY A 204 7.87 -6.38 7.17
CA GLY A 204 8.35 -7.68 6.72
C GLY A 204 9.06 -7.64 5.36
N GLY A 205 9.18 -8.82 4.77
CA GLY A 205 9.75 -9.02 3.44
C GLY A 205 9.02 -10.10 2.66
N HIS A 206 8.64 -9.79 1.42
CA HIS A 206 7.79 -10.68 0.62
C HIS A 206 8.46 -11.99 0.17
N ILE A 207 9.79 -12.07 0.19
CA ILE A 207 10.52 -13.29 -0.23
C ILE A 207 10.49 -14.32 0.89
N GLN A 208 10.83 -13.89 2.09
CA GLN A 208 10.91 -14.75 3.29
C GLN A 208 10.55 -14.00 4.55
N MET A 209 10.05 -14.70 5.54
CA MET A 209 9.90 -14.20 6.91
C MET A 209 11.29 -13.96 7.54
N GLY A 210 11.39 -13.03 8.47
CA GLY A 210 12.66 -12.73 9.16
C GLY A 210 13.52 -11.69 8.44
N ALA A 211 13.00 -10.98 7.42
CA ALA A 211 13.70 -9.87 6.79
C ALA A 211 14.05 -8.79 7.82
N ASP A 212 15.28 -8.28 7.81
CA ASP A 212 15.68 -7.21 8.71
C ASP A 212 14.94 -5.89 8.38
N ARG A 213 14.22 -5.39 9.38
CA ARG A 213 13.49 -4.11 9.34
C ARG A 213 13.86 -3.23 10.53
N SER A 214 15.01 -3.49 11.14
CA SER A 214 15.49 -2.69 12.29
C SER A 214 15.56 -1.20 11.97
N GLN A 215 15.99 -0.84 10.77
CA GLN A 215 16.08 0.54 10.33
C GLN A 215 14.71 1.19 10.12
N THR A 216 13.72 0.42 9.65
CA THR A 216 12.33 0.88 9.58
C THR A 216 11.76 1.16 10.96
N VAL A 217 12.03 0.30 11.95
CA VAL A 217 11.62 0.52 13.35
C VAL A 217 12.19 1.83 13.89
N ILE A 218 13.50 2.05 13.73
CA ILE A 218 14.18 3.29 14.17
C ILE A 218 13.60 4.52 13.45
N ALA A 219 13.45 4.44 12.13
CA ALA A 219 12.90 5.54 11.35
C ALA A 219 11.46 5.86 11.77
N THR A 220 10.64 4.85 12.07
CA THR A 220 9.26 5.02 12.52
C THR A 220 9.20 5.80 13.85
N ASP A 221 10.04 5.46 14.84
CA ASP A 221 10.11 6.16 16.11
C ASP A 221 10.40 7.67 15.92
N ARG A 222 11.40 7.96 15.08
CA ARG A 222 11.83 9.34 14.79
C ARG A 222 10.79 10.10 13.95
N LEU A 223 10.18 9.48 12.94
CA LEU A 223 9.12 10.09 12.13
C LEU A 223 7.91 10.47 12.98
N ILE A 224 7.48 9.60 13.89
CA ILE A 224 6.36 9.90 14.78
C ILE A 224 6.71 11.09 15.69
N ALA A 225 7.88 11.06 16.34
CA ALA A 225 8.33 12.15 17.22
C ALA A 225 8.37 13.48 16.47
N ARG A 226 8.97 13.50 15.27
CA ARG A 226 9.05 14.68 14.41
C ARG A 226 7.68 15.25 14.07
N TYR A 227 6.80 14.44 13.46
CA TYR A 227 5.53 14.94 12.94
C TYR A 227 4.54 15.29 14.05
N LYS A 228 4.59 14.63 15.21
CA LYS A 228 3.86 15.10 16.40
C LYS A 228 4.36 16.46 16.86
N GLY A 229 5.68 16.67 16.88
CA GLY A 229 6.28 17.96 17.19
C GLY A 229 5.89 19.07 16.19
N GLU A 230 5.62 18.72 14.94
CA GLU A 230 5.13 19.62 13.90
C GLU A 230 3.60 19.79 13.91
N GLY A 231 2.89 19.19 14.88
CA GLY A 231 1.44 19.30 15.07
C GLY A 231 0.61 18.40 14.16
N TYR A 232 1.18 17.29 13.64
CA TYR A 232 0.43 16.28 12.92
C TYR A 232 -0.19 15.25 13.86
N GLU A 233 -1.36 14.78 13.49
CA GLU A 233 -2.06 13.64 14.09
C GLU A 233 -1.87 12.39 13.23
N PHE A 234 -1.60 11.26 13.90
CA PHE A 234 -1.57 9.97 13.21
C PHE A 234 -2.94 9.30 13.31
N ALA A 235 -3.44 8.85 12.15
CA ALA A 235 -4.73 8.16 12.03
C ALA A 235 -4.54 6.85 11.25
N THR A 236 -5.41 5.88 11.47
CA THR A 236 -5.50 4.68 10.63
C THR A 236 -6.13 5.03 9.27
N VAL A 237 -5.87 4.20 8.26
CA VAL A 237 -6.46 4.43 6.92
C VAL A 237 -7.99 4.54 6.97
N PRO A 238 -8.76 3.67 7.66
CA PRO A 238 -10.21 3.83 7.74
C PRO A 238 -10.67 5.13 8.42
N GLU A 239 -9.91 5.63 9.41
CA GLU A 239 -10.21 6.92 10.04
C GLU A 239 -10.05 8.08 9.07
N MET A 240 -8.97 8.06 8.27
CA MET A 240 -8.76 9.07 7.21
C MET A 240 -9.83 8.99 6.12
N MET A 241 -10.20 7.77 5.69
CA MET A 241 -11.26 7.56 4.69
C MET A 241 -12.62 8.10 5.17
N ARG A 242 -12.99 7.85 6.43
CA ARG A 242 -14.25 8.37 7.01
C ARG A 242 -14.28 9.90 7.03
N LYS A 243 -13.18 10.54 7.43
CA LYS A 243 -13.11 12.01 7.45
C LYS A 243 -13.21 12.60 6.05
N ALA A 244 -12.53 12.00 5.06
CA ALA A 244 -12.63 12.41 3.67
C ALA A 244 -14.05 12.29 3.10
N ALA A 245 -14.79 11.24 3.45
CA ALA A 245 -16.18 11.05 3.02
C ALA A 245 -17.13 12.10 3.64
N ILE A 246 -16.91 12.48 4.90
CA ILE A 246 -17.72 13.50 5.60
C ILE A 246 -17.47 14.90 5.02
N SER A 247 -16.24 15.23 4.63
CA SER A 247 -15.88 16.50 4.03
C SER A 247 -16.37 16.69 2.58
N GLY A 248 -16.96 15.65 1.97
CA GLY A 248 -17.48 15.68 0.60
C GLY A 248 -16.40 15.84 -0.48
N GLN A 249 -15.13 15.68 -0.12
CA GLN A 249 -14.01 15.81 -1.04
C GLN A 249 -13.59 14.45 -1.59
N PRO A 250 -13.43 14.31 -2.92
CA PRO A 250 -12.80 13.14 -3.49
C PRO A 250 -11.35 13.05 -2.98
N SER A 251 -10.88 11.83 -2.70
CA SER A 251 -9.48 11.55 -2.38
C SER A 251 -8.57 12.31 -3.36
N ALA A 252 -7.69 13.16 -2.83
CA ALA A 252 -6.91 14.10 -3.60
C ALA A 252 -5.99 13.39 -4.60
N VAL A 253 -6.35 13.48 -5.87
CA VAL A 253 -5.44 13.28 -7.00
C VAL A 253 -5.79 14.34 -8.06
N SER A 254 -5.04 15.39 -8.10
CA SER A 254 -4.88 16.25 -9.27
C SER A 254 -3.40 16.41 -9.53
#